data_c0ec628f48fcd9c5232163a5721a7a82
#
_entry.id   c0ec628f48fcd9c5232163a5721a7a82
#
_cell.length_a   1.000
_cell.length_b   1.000
_cell.length_c   1.000
_cell.angle_alpha   90.00
_cell.angle_beta   90.00
_cell.angle_gamma   90.00
#
_symmetry.space_group_name_H-M   'P 1'
#
loop_
_entity.id
_entity.type
_entity.pdbx_description
1 polymer ?
#
loop_
_entity_poly.entity_id
_entity_poly.type
_entity_poly.pdbx_seq_one_letter_code
_entity_poly.pdbx_strand_id
1 'polypeptide(L)'
;ETPRSNILAYTLSTGELVEGFAPALNGPGRALALSDDGRTLYVAGGFNQVDGKWHNNLAAFDLSNGGALIDSFKPVFNTTVSTIDVVGSTVYAGGYFKSVNGQPRLGLAAVDASTGATLDWTASISGINAQVYGLRVSPDGTKVVVGGSFQAINGSSNPGYGLALLDANTAQILPTPVNSQIRNAGRYGAIYDVAVDDNGFYGTGYSMSISEANIEGAFKADWNGQLIWLEPCHGDTYSVYPTASEVYVTNHAHSCQTIGGFADTRLPSGHLDYKAGLALTNSPDVTIGTQGTDGYYDW
;
A
#
# COMPACT_ATOMS: atom_id res chain seq x y z
N GLU A 1 33.44 0.66 1.72
CA GLU A 1 32.00 0.61 1.40
C GLU A 1 31.55 -0.84 1.41
N THR A 2 30.48 -1.16 2.14
CA THR A 2 29.90 -2.50 2.16
C THR A 2 28.77 -2.56 1.12
N PRO A 3 28.91 -3.29 0.01
CA PRO A 3 27.89 -3.35 -1.03
C PRO A 3 26.59 -3.97 -0.49
N ARG A 4 25.44 -3.44 -0.95
CA ARG A 4 24.10 -3.97 -0.68
C ARG A 4 23.32 -4.02 -1.98
N SER A 5 22.46 -5.03 -2.11
CA SER A 5 21.70 -5.26 -3.35
C SER A 5 20.21 -5.25 -3.06
N ASN A 6 19.58 -4.07 -3.23
CA ASN A 6 18.14 -3.83 -3.17
C ASN A 6 17.47 -4.00 -1.80
N ILE A 7 18.23 -4.34 -0.76
CA ILE A 7 17.76 -4.38 0.63
C ILE A 7 18.95 -4.16 1.59
N LEU A 8 18.66 -3.51 2.72
CA LEU A 8 19.65 -3.28 3.78
C LEU A 8 18.92 -3.08 5.11
N ALA A 9 19.63 -3.18 6.22
CA ALA A 9 19.13 -2.90 7.55
C ALA A 9 20.10 -1.99 8.30
N TYR A 10 19.55 -1.08 9.10
CA TYR A 10 20.30 -0.21 10.01
C TYR A 10 19.85 -0.44 11.44
N THR A 11 20.79 -0.27 12.38
CA THR A 11 20.46 -0.16 13.81
C THR A 11 19.77 1.18 14.05
N LEU A 12 18.52 1.15 14.51
CA LEU A 12 17.69 2.36 14.64
C LEU A 12 18.31 3.41 15.57
N SER A 13 18.94 2.99 16.67
CA SER A 13 19.51 3.90 17.67
C SER A 13 20.85 4.55 17.27
N THR A 14 21.63 3.92 16.37
CA THR A 14 22.96 4.41 15.97
C THR A 14 23.04 4.84 14.53
N GLY A 15 22.10 4.40 13.68
CA GLY A 15 22.16 4.58 12.22
C GLY A 15 23.24 3.73 11.54
N GLU A 16 23.88 2.80 12.27
CA GLU A 16 24.92 1.93 11.72
C GLU A 16 24.31 0.80 10.90
N LEU A 17 24.98 0.45 9.80
CA LEU A 17 24.58 -0.64 8.94
C LEU A 17 24.70 -1.98 9.69
N VAL A 18 23.66 -2.79 9.65
CA VAL A 18 23.68 -4.17 10.14
C VAL A 18 24.43 -5.03 9.12
N GLU A 19 25.72 -5.23 9.34
CA GLU A 19 26.59 -5.91 8.37
C GLU A 19 26.18 -7.37 8.11
N GLY A 20 25.68 -8.06 9.13
CA GLY A 20 25.25 -9.46 9.04
C GLY A 20 24.01 -9.68 8.18
N PHE A 21 23.18 -8.63 7.96
CA PHE A 21 22.01 -8.71 7.09
C PHE A 21 22.36 -8.16 5.70
N ALA A 22 22.73 -9.02 4.77
CA ALA A 22 23.22 -8.63 3.46
C ALA A 22 22.70 -9.53 2.31
N PRO A 23 21.40 -9.88 2.27
CA PRO A 23 20.89 -10.67 1.15
C PRO A 23 21.00 -9.91 -0.17
N ALA A 24 21.35 -10.61 -1.24
CA ALA A 24 21.51 -10.03 -2.57
C ALA A 24 20.28 -10.34 -3.42
N LEU A 25 19.35 -9.39 -3.50
CA LEU A 25 18.22 -9.45 -4.42
C LEU A 25 18.68 -8.95 -5.81
N ASN A 26 18.35 -9.69 -6.87
CA ASN A 26 18.71 -9.29 -8.25
C ASN A 26 17.70 -8.29 -8.88
N GLY A 27 16.74 -7.81 -8.12
CA GLY A 27 15.77 -6.79 -8.52
C GLY A 27 15.21 -6.04 -7.31
N PRO A 28 14.39 -5.00 -7.52
CA PRO A 28 13.96 -4.12 -6.44
C PRO A 28 13.07 -4.82 -5.41
N GLY A 29 13.38 -4.63 -4.10
CA GLY A 29 12.44 -4.82 -3.01
C GLY A 29 11.40 -3.68 -3.02
N ARG A 30 10.14 -4.01 -2.72
CA ARG A 30 9.03 -3.05 -2.71
C ARG A 30 8.25 -3.02 -1.41
N ALA A 31 8.08 -4.16 -0.77
CA ALA A 31 7.35 -4.27 0.47
C ALA A 31 8.02 -5.23 1.45
N LEU A 32 7.86 -4.92 2.72
CA LEU A 32 8.36 -5.69 3.85
C LEU A 32 7.19 -5.98 4.80
N ALA A 33 7.16 -7.18 5.35
CA ALA A 33 6.26 -7.53 6.45
C ALA A 33 6.96 -8.48 7.42
N LEU A 34 6.63 -8.37 8.70
CA LEU A 34 7.11 -9.27 9.75
C LEU A 34 6.02 -10.27 10.12
N SER A 35 6.41 -11.48 10.48
CA SER A 35 5.53 -12.39 11.20
C SER A 35 5.12 -11.80 12.56
N ASP A 36 3.99 -12.24 13.13
CA ASP A 36 3.46 -11.73 14.40
C ASP A 36 4.46 -11.88 15.56
N ASP A 37 5.33 -12.90 15.51
CA ASP A 37 6.39 -13.13 16.50
C ASP A 37 7.69 -12.34 16.22
N GLY A 38 7.72 -11.56 15.12
CA GLY A 38 8.86 -10.74 14.70
C GLY A 38 10.09 -11.53 14.24
N ARG A 39 9.98 -12.85 14.03
CA ARG A 39 11.13 -13.70 13.70
C ARG A 39 11.36 -13.91 12.22
N THR A 40 10.31 -13.78 11.41
CA THR A 40 10.39 -13.93 9.96
C THR A 40 10.13 -12.61 9.27
N LEU A 41 11.07 -12.17 8.44
CA LEU A 41 10.90 -11.04 7.54
C LEU A 41 10.53 -11.55 6.16
N TYR A 42 9.37 -11.13 5.65
CA TYR A 42 8.97 -11.34 4.27
C TYR A 42 9.34 -10.11 3.44
N VAL A 43 9.89 -10.36 2.25
CA VAL A 43 10.33 -9.32 1.31
C VAL A 43 9.69 -9.59 -0.04
N ALA A 44 8.87 -8.65 -0.50
CA ALA A 44 8.24 -8.70 -1.81
C ALA A 44 8.85 -7.68 -2.78
N GLY A 45 8.75 -7.94 -4.08
CA GLY A 45 9.28 -7.01 -5.07
C GLY A 45 9.25 -7.48 -6.51
N GLY A 46 10.21 -6.99 -7.29
CA GLY A 46 10.40 -7.33 -8.71
C GLY A 46 11.69 -8.13 -8.96
N PHE A 47 12.11 -8.94 -8.01
CA PHE A 47 13.28 -9.82 -8.13
C PHE A 47 12.86 -11.25 -8.45
N ASN A 48 13.78 -12.06 -8.98
CA ASN A 48 13.56 -13.49 -9.16
C ASN A 48 14.63 -14.36 -8.52
N GLN A 49 15.66 -13.74 -7.93
CA GLN A 49 16.71 -14.44 -7.19
C GLN A 49 17.09 -13.69 -5.92
N VAL A 50 17.44 -14.46 -4.90
CA VAL A 50 18.07 -14.02 -3.65
C VAL A 50 19.31 -14.87 -3.45
N ASP A 51 20.49 -14.25 -3.31
CA ASP A 51 21.79 -14.93 -3.18
C ASP A 51 22.03 -16.01 -4.26
N GLY A 52 21.58 -15.71 -5.50
CA GLY A 52 21.67 -16.62 -6.63
C GLY A 52 20.66 -17.77 -6.65
N LYS A 53 19.80 -17.90 -5.64
CA LYS A 53 18.73 -18.90 -5.58
C LYS A 53 17.41 -18.33 -6.10
N TRP A 54 16.62 -19.14 -6.78
CA TRP A 54 15.32 -18.74 -7.32
C TRP A 54 14.28 -18.51 -6.23
N HIS A 55 13.81 -17.25 -6.10
CA HIS A 55 12.72 -16.78 -5.26
C HIS A 55 11.94 -15.71 -6.05
N ASN A 56 10.82 -16.10 -6.65
CA ASN A 56 10.12 -15.26 -7.62
C ASN A 56 9.19 -14.25 -6.92
N ASN A 57 9.68 -13.03 -6.76
CA ASN A 57 8.98 -11.84 -6.31
C ASN A 57 8.54 -11.83 -4.83
N LEU A 58 8.80 -12.92 -4.09
CA LEU A 58 8.56 -13.00 -2.65
C LEU A 58 9.55 -13.98 -2.00
N ALA A 59 10.21 -13.55 -0.92
CA ALA A 59 11.16 -14.34 -0.15
C ALA A 59 10.93 -14.14 1.35
N ALA A 60 11.43 -15.09 2.16
CA ALA A 60 11.37 -15.01 3.62
C ALA A 60 12.77 -15.20 4.25
N PHE A 61 13.03 -14.48 5.34
CA PHE A 61 14.30 -14.48 6.05
C PHE A 61 14.10 -14.75 7.54
N ASP A 62 14.87 -15.65 8.12
CA ASP A 62 14.87 -15.93 9.54
C ASP A 62 15.73 -14.93 10.31
N LEU A 63 15.10 -13.96 10.96
CA LEU A 63 15.77 -12.93 11.74
C LEU A 63 16.41 -13.48 13.03
N SER A 64 15.91 -14.61 13.54
CA SER A 64 16.51 -15.28 14.70
C SER A 64 17.84 -15.97 14.37
N ASN A 65 18.09 -16.17 13.08
CA ASN A 65 19.32 -16.75 12.55
C ASN A 65 20.07 -15.77 11.63
N GLY A 66 20.22 -14.52 12.10
CA GLY A 66 20.99 -13.48 11.39
C GLY A 66 20.43 -13.06 10.03
N GLY A 67 19.14 -13.29 9.78
CA GLY A 67 18.50 -12.97 8.50
C GLY A 67 18.79 -13.98 7.40
N ALA A 68 19.01 -15.25 7.76
CA ALA A 68 19.23 -16.32 6.80
C ALA A 68 18.01 -16.53 5.91
N LEU A 69 18.22 -16.71 4.60
CA LEU A 69 17.16 -17.02 3.64
C LEU A 69 16.46 -18.34 3.99
N ILE A 70 15.14 -18.32 4.13
CA ILE A 70 14.30 -19.52 4.31
C ILE A 70 14.04 -20.12 2.93
N ASP A 71 14.95 -21.00 2.49
CA ASP A 71 14.96 -21.56 1.14
C ASP A 71 13.77 -22.51 0.85
N SER A 72 13.05 -22.97 1.88
CA SER A 72 11.82 -23.75 1.74
C SER A 72 10.58 -22.91 1.41
N PHE A 73 10.60 -21.60 1.71
CA PHE A 73 9.52 -20.67 1.37
C PHE A 73 9.72 -20.14 -0.07
N LYS A 74 9.03 -20.75 -1.04
CA LYS A 74 9.23 -20.46 -2.47
C LYS A 74 7.91 -20.31 -3.24
N PRO A 75 7.04 -19.35 -2.90
CA PRO A 75 5.90 -19.06 -3.76
C PRO A 75 6.39 -18.48 -5.10
N VAL A 76 5.74 -18.88 -6.20
CA VAL A 76 6.12 -18.45 -7.55
C VAL A 76 5.09 -17.49 -8.09
N PHE A 77 5.32 -16.20 -7.92
CA PHE A 77 4.56 -15.13 -8.56
C PHE A 77 5.13 -14.88 -9.96
N ASN A 78 4.26 -14.77 -10.98
CA ASN A 78 4.73 -14.61 -12.37
C ASN A 78 5.26 -13.22 -12.70
N THR A 79 5.01 -12.22 -11.85
CA THR A 79 5.60 -10.87 -11.92
C THR A 79 5.47 -10.17 -10.56
N THR A 80 5.80 -8.88 -10.52
CA THR A 80 5.98 -8.06 -9.33
C THR A 80 4.85 -8.18 -8.29
N VAL A 81 5.25 -8.41 -7.05
CA VAL A 81 4.45 -8.23 -5.84
C VAL A 81 4.78 -6.85 -5.27
N SER A 82 3.78 -5.98 -5.20
CA SER A 82 3.97 -4.56 -4.82
C SER A 82 3.78 -4.31 -3.34
N THR A 83 2.93 -5.10 -2.70
CA THR A 83 2.55 -4.97 -1.29
C THR A 83 2.27 -6.33 -0.68
N ILE A 84 2.59 -6.49 0.58
CA ILE A 84 2.29 -7.68 1.39
C ILE A 84 1.88 -7.27 2.80
N ASP A 85 1.09 -8.11 3.42
CA ASP A 85 0.87 -8.10 4.87
C ASP A 85 0.81 -9.53 5.41
N VAL A 86 1.10 -9.72 6.69
CA VAL A 86 1.21 -11.04 7.32
C VAL A 86 0.40 -11.07 8.59
N VAL A 87 -0.51 -12.02 8.69
CA VAL A 87 -1.30 -12.27 9.91
C VAL A 87 -1.40 -13.77 10.13
N GLY A 88 -0.99 -14.22 11.31
CA GLY A 88 -0.96 -15.64 11.65
C GLY A 88 -0.12 -16.45 10.66
N SER A 89 -0.74 -17.43 10.04
CA SER A 89 -0.11 -18.32 9.04
C SER A 89 -0.31 -17.87 7.59
N THR A 90 -0.78 -16.66 7.35
CA THR A 90 -1.13 -16.17 6.01
C THR A 90 -0.32 -14.95 5.60
N VAL A 91 0.31 -15.01 4.43
CA VAL A 91 0.85 -13.85 3.73
C VAL A 91 -0.14 -13.43 2.65
N TYR A 92 -0.75 -12.27 2.82
CA TYR A 92 -1.55 -11.61 1.79
C TYR A 92 -0.65 -10.83 0.86
N ALA A 93 -0.90 -10.90 -0.44
CA ALA A 93 -0.07 -10.25 -1.46
C ALA A 93 -0.93 -9.50 -2.47
N GLY A 94 -0.48 -8.29 -2.81
CA GLY A 94 -1.06 -7.46 -3.85
C GLY A 94 -0.01 -7.02 -4.87
N GLY A 95 -0.41 -6.84 -6.14
CA GLY A 95 0.54 -6.42 -7.17
C GLY A 95 -0.01 -6.44 -8.58
N TYR A 96 0.88 -6.71 -9.53
CA TYR A 96 0.58 -6.77 -10.96
C TYR A 96 0.52 -8.21 -11.51
N PHE A 97 0.75 -9.19 -10.66
CA PHE A 97 0.82 -10.60 -11.07
C PHE A 97 -0.55 -11.12 -11.55
N LYS A 98 -0.50 -12.21 -12.34
CA LYS A 98 -1.66 -12.90 -12.89
C LYS A 98 -1.74 -14.36 -12.49
N SER A 99 -0.68 -14.87 -11.86
CA SER A 99 -0.66 -16.24 -11.32
C SER A 99 0.30 -16.39 -10.15
N VAL A 100 -0.04 -17.33 -9.28
CA VAL A 100 0.79 -17.76 -8.14
C VAL A 100 0.86 -19.28 -8.17
N ASN A 101 2.07 -19.85 -8.11
CA ASN A 101 2.30 -21.31 -8.17
C ASN A 101 1.56 -21.99 -9.35
N GLY A 102 1.49 -21.31 -10.51
CA GLY A 102 0.78 -21.78 -11.69
C GLY A 102 -0.75 -21.64 -11.64
N GLN A 103 -1.33 -21.23 -10.52
CA GLN A 103 -2.77 -20.98 -10.39
C GLN A 103 -3.12 -19.55 -10.77
N PRO A 104 -4.22 -19.29 -11.51
CA PRO A 104 -4.66 -17.94 -11.82
C PRO A 104 -4.97 -17.15 -10.55
N ARG A 105 -4.34 -15.98 -10.39
CA ARG A 105 -4.56 -14.99 -9.33
C ARG A 105 -4.31 -13.61 -9.91
N LEU A 106 -5.36 -12.81 -10.03
CA LEU A 106 -5.29 -11.52 -10.71
C LEU A 106 -5.06 -10.39 -9.70
N GLY A 107 -3.80 -10.09 -9.46
CA GLY A 107 -3.35 -8.98 -8.64
C GLY A 107 -3.52 -9.14 -7.12
N LEU A 108 -4.22 -10.16 -6.67
CA LEU A 108 -4.43 -10.49 -5.25
C LEU A 108 -4.25 -11.99 -5.00
N ALA A 109 -3.61 -12.35 -3.91
CA ALA A 109 -3.45 -13.73 -3.48
C ALA A 109 -3.17 -13.82 -1.98
N ALA A 110 -3.40 -15.00 -1.41
CA ALA A 110 -2.88 -15.40 -0.11
C ALA A 110 -2.04 -16.67 -0.26
N VAL A 111 -0.94 -16.74 0.47
CA VAL A 111 -0.08 -17.93 0.55
C VAL A 111 0.18 -18.30 2.01
N ASP A 112 0.39 -19.58 2.26
CA ASP A 112 0.80 -20.08 3.58
C ASP A 112 2.17 -19.51 3.96
N ALA A 113 2.28 -18.93 5.15
CA ALA A 113 3.46 -18.20 5.60
C ALA A 113 4.70 -19.08 5.81
N SER A 114 4.52 -20.39 6.01
CA SER A 114 5.61 -21.34 6.23
C SER A 114 6.11 -22.01 4.96
N THR A 115 5.20 -22.29 4.03
CA THR A 115 5.49 -23.10 2.84
C THR A 115 5.44 -22.33 1.53
N GLY A 116 4.75 -21.18 1.48
CA GLY A 116 4.46 -20.44 0.26
C GLY A 116 3.38 -21.10 -0.62
N ALA A 117 2.68 -22.11 -0.12
CA ALA A 117 1.58 -22.76 -0.85
C ALA A 117 0.42 -21.77 -1.04
N THR A 118 -0.19 -21.77 -2.22
CA THR A 118 -1.34 -20.90 -2.52
C THR A 118 -2.55 -21.33 -1.70
N LEU A 119 -3.17 -20.39 -0.99
CA LEU A 119 -4.39 -20.58 -0.22
C LEU A 119 -5.63 -20.32 -1.08
N ASP A 120 -6.78 -20.83 -0.62
CA ASP A 120 -8.06 -20.63 -1.29
C ASP A 120 -8.72 -19.30 -0.88
N TRP A 121 -7.97 -18.22 -1.10
CA TRP A 121 -8.42 -16.84 -0.97
C TRP A 121 -8.36 -16.20 -2.36
N THR A 122 -9.51 -16.14 -3.02
CA THR A 122 -9.62 -15.94 -4.48
C THR A 122 -10.15 -14.57 -4.87
N ALA A 123 -9.67 -13.51 -4.22
CA ALA A 123 -9.92 -12.16 -4.68
C ALA A 123 -9.23 -11.90 -6.02
N SER A 124 -9.85 -11.07 -6.87
CA SER A 124 -9.30 -10.69 -8.17
C SER A 124 -9.64 -9.26 -8.54
N ILE A 125 -8.67 -8.57 -9.15
CA ILE A 125 -8.87 -7.21 -9.68
C ILE A 125 -9.00 -7.23 -11.19
N SER A 126 -9.65 -6.19 -11.74
CA SER A 126 -9.73 -5.98 -13.19
C SER A 126 -9.75 -4.49 -13.53
N GLY A 127 -9.49 -4.21 -14.82
CA GLY A 127 -9.43 -2.85 -15.36
C GLY A 127 -8.20 -2.62 -16.23
N ILE A 128 -8.12 -1.43 -16.82
CA ILE A 128 -6.97 -1.02 -17.66
C ILE A 128 -5.78 -0.76 -16.74
N ASN A 129 -4.68 -1.50 -16.95
CA ASN A 129 -3.48 -1.43 -16.11
C ASN A 129 -3.76 -1.67 -14.62
N ALA A 130 -4.75 -2.52 -14.32
CA ALA A 130 -5.14 -2.82 -12.96
C ALA A 130 -3.96 -3.35 -12.13
N GLN A 131 -3.71 -2.71 -11.01
CA GLN A 131 -2.65 -3.06 -10.07
C GLN A 131 -3.10 -2.76 -8.63
N VAL A 132 -2.65 -3.57 -7.69
CA VAL A 132 -2.73 -3.29 -6.25
C VAL A 132 -1.42 -2.63 -5.83
N TYR A 133 -1.51 -1.47 -5.19
CA TYR A 133 -0.36 -0.74 -4.65
C TYR A 133 -0.26 -0.86 -3.13
N GLY A 134 -1.40 -0.81 -2.43
CA GLY A 134 -1.50 -0.94 -0.97
C GLY A 134 -2.42 -2.08 -0.55
N LEU A 135 -2.02 -2.82 0.46
CA LEU A 135 -2.81 -3.87 1.10
C LEU A 135 -2.42 -3.94 2.58
N ARG A 136 -3.42 -3.95 3.46
CA ARG A 136 -3.23 -4.19 4.90
C ARG A 136 -4.38 -5.02 5.45
N VAL A 137 -4.07 -5.81 6.45
CA VAL A 137 -5.05 -6.59 7.22
C VAL A 137 -5.43 -5.77 8.47
N SER A 138 -6.71 -5.79 8.85
CA SER A 138 -7.16 -5.15 10.09
C SER A 138 -6.47 -5.77 11.32
N PRO A 139 -6.26 -5.01 12.42
CA PRO A 139 -5.60 -5.52 13.61
C PRO A 139 -6.26 -6.76 14.22
N ASP A 140 -7.56 -6.93 14.04
CA ASP A 140 -8.31 -8.12 14.46
C ASP A 140 -8.21 -9.32 13.50
N GLY A 141 -7.50 -9.15 12.36
CA GLY A 141 -7.29 -10.20 11.36
C GLY A 141 -8.53 -10.55 10.52
N THR A 142 -9.61 -9.78 10.60
CA THR A 142 -10.89 -10.17 9.96
C THR A 142 -11.12 -9.53 8.60
N LYS A 143 -10.46 -8.41 8.30
CA LYS A 143 -10.65 -7.63 7.07
C LYS A 143 -9.32 -7.34 6.37
N VAL A 144 -9.38 -7.24 5.05
CA VAL A 144 -8.26 -6.77 4.22
C VAL A 144 -8.69 -5.51 3.49
N VAL A 145 -8.00 -4.39 3.71
CA VAL A 145 -8.16 -3.20 2.90
C VAL A 145 -7.21 -3.26 1.70
N VAL A 146 -7.73 -2.93 0.53
CA VAL A 146 -6.99 -2.99 -0.74
C VAL A 146 -7.13 -1.68 -1.48
N GLY A 147 -5.99 -1.07 -1.84
CA GLY A 147 -5.89 0.15 -2.64
C GLY A 147 -5.10 -0.08 -3.93
N GLY A 148 -5.46 0.63 -5.01
CA GLY A 148 -4.76 0.48 -6.28
C GLY A 148 -5.36 1.29 -7.43
N SER A 149 -4.99 0.90 -8.67
CA SER A 149 -5.53 1.47 -9.91
C SER A 149 -6.64 0.61 -10.56
N PHE A 150 -7.08 -0.45 -9.90
CA PHE A 150 -8.09 -1.37 -10.43
C PHE A 150 -9.48 -0.69 -10.54
N GLN A 151 -10.23 -1.05 -11.59
CA GLN A 151 -11.58 -0.50 -11.85
C GLN A 151 -12.69 -1.41 -11.32
N ALA A 152 -12.37 -2.66 -10.98
CA ALA A 152 -13.27 -3.56 -10.28
C ALA A 152 -12.50 -4.60 -9.46
N ILE A 153 -13.11 -5.07 -8.39
CA ILE A 153 -12.66 -6.20 -7.58
C ILE A 153 -13.78 -7.24 -7.50
N ASN A 154 -13.48 -8.52 -7.71
CA ASN A 154 -14.46 -9.61 -7.80
C ASN A 154 -15.68 -9.27 -8.70
N GLY A 155 -15.45 -8.49 -9.77
CA GLY A 155 -16.49 -8.04 -10.70
C GLY A 155 -17.31 -6.82 -10.23
N SER A 156 -17.10 -6.30 -9.01
CA SER A 156 -17.77 -5.11 -8.49
C SER A 156 -16.91 -3.87 -8.67
N SER A 157 -17.53 -2.76 -9.08
CA SER A 157 -16.94 -1.42 -9.10
C SER A 157 -17.55 -0.47 -8.05
N ASN A 158 -18.49 -0.96 -7.23
CA ASN A 158 -19.13 -0.18 -6.15
C ASN A 158 -19.61 -1.11 -5.02
N PRO A 159 -18.81 -1.29 -3.95
CA PRO A 159 -17.40 -0.87 -3.84
C PRO A 159 -16.47 -1.66 -4.78
N GLY A 160 -15.25 -1.18 -4.99
CA GLY A 160 -14.22 -1.88 -5.77
C GLY A 160 -13.59 -1.06 -6.90
N TYR A 161 -13.78 0.26 -6.91
CA TYR A 161 -13.09 1.15 -7.84
C TYR A 161 -11.93 1.86 -7.14
N GLY A 162 -10.75 1.29 -7.24
CA GLY A 162 -9.52 1.73 -6.61
C GLY A 162 -9.38 1.41 -5.12
N LEU A 163 -10.49 1.09 -4.44
CA LEU A 163 -10.52 0.83 -3.00
C LEU A 163 -11.60 -0.20 -2.67
N ALA A 164 -11.29 -1.14 -1.80
CA ALA A 164 -12.25 -2.09 -1.25
C ALA A 164 -11.84 -2.63 0.12
N LEU A 165 -12.82 -3.05 0.92
CA LEU A 165 -12.65 -3.96 2.04
C LEU A 165 -13.05 -5.37 1.60
N LEU A 166 -12.26 -6.36 2.02
CA LEU A 166 -12.53 -7.77 1.80
C LEU A 166 -12.55 -8.51 3.13
N ASP A 167 -13.32 -9.56 3.21
CA ASP A 167 -13.23 -10.53 4.31
C ASP A 167 -11.91 -11.32 4.20
N ALA A 168 -11.15 -11.36 5.28
CA ALA A 168 -9.82 -11.96 5.29
C ALA A 168 -9.83 -13.48 5.11
N ASN A 169 -10.94 -14.16 5.43
CA ASN A 169 -11.05 -15.61 5.29
C ASN A 169 -11.65 -16.04 3.95
N THR A 170 -12.62 -15.28 3.45
CA THR A 170 -13.45 -15.69 2.30
C THR A 170 -13.17 -14.91 1.01
N ALA A 171 -12.40 -13.81 1.09
CA ALA A 171 -12.17 -12.87 0.00
C ALA A 171 -13.44 -12.16 -0.52
N GLN A 172 -14.56 -12.27 0.19
CA GLN A 172 -15.79 -11.57 -0.19
C GLN A 172 -15.67 -10.08 0.03
N ILE A 173 -16.28 -9.30 -0.86
CA ILE A 173 -16.34 -7.84 -0.74
C ILE A 173 -17.23 -7.47 0.45
N LEU A 174 -16.73 -6.62 1.31
CA LEU A 174 -17.46 -6.04 2.43
C LEU A 174 -17.98 -4.64 2.06
N PRO A 175 -19.05 -4.15 2.72
CA PRO A 175 -19.51 -2.78 2.54
C PRO A 175 -18.37 -1.77 2.75
N THR A 176 -18.19 -0.87 1.78
CA THR A 176 -17.13 0.14 1.80
C THR A 176 -17.70 1.48 1.30
N PRO A 177 -18.62 2.11 2.07
CA PRO A 177 -19.34 3.33 1.64
C PRO A 177 -18.43 4.46 1.20
N VAL A 178 -17.24 4.63 1.80
CA VAL A 178 -16.26 5.62 1.40
C VAL A 178 -15.86 5.52 -0.08
N ASN A 179 -15.96 4.33 -0.69
CA ASN A 179 -15.65 4.16 -2.11
C ASN A 179 -16.69 4.81 -3.06
N SER A 180 -17.81 5.31 -2.55
CA SER A 180 -18.73 6.17 -3.32
C SER A 180 -18.19 7.61 -3.48
N GLN A 181 -17.30 8.04 -2.59
CA GLN A 181 -16.71 9.37 -2.55
C GLN A 181 -15.25 9.37 -3.03
N ILE A 182 -14.52 8.28 -2.82
CA ILE A 182 -13.10 8.12 -3.18
C ILE A 182 -13.00 7.03 -4.25
N ARG A 183 -12.76 7.45 -5.49
CA ARG A 183 -12.83 6.58 -6.67
C ARG A 183 -11.59 6.73 -7.57
N ASN A 184 -10.41 6.67 -6.95
CA ASN A 184 -9.14 6.77 -7.65
C ASN A 184 -8.80 5.45 -8.33
N ALA A 185 -8.97 5.35 -9.64
CA ALA A 185 -8.65 4.13 -10.40
C ALA A 185 -8.43 4.40 -11.88
N GLY A 186 -8.04 3.36 -12.59
CA GLY A 186 -7.87 3.37 -14.03
C GLY A 186 -6.55 4.00 -14.46
N ARG A 187 -6.59 4.74 -15.59
CA ARG A 187 -5.39 5.33 -16.20
C ARG A 187 -4.91 6.60 -15.47
N TYR A 188 -5.83 7.31 -14.82
CA TYR A 188 -5.60 8.68 -14.35
C TYR A 188 -5.67 8.83 -12.84
N GLY A 189 -5.76 7.75 -12.10
CA GLY A 189 -5.80 7.81 -10.65
C GLY A 189 -5.52 6.45 -10.00
N ALA A 190 -5.11 6.46 -8.75
CA ALA A 190 -4.97 5.27 -7.92
C ALA A 190 -5.01 5.63 -6.43
N ILE A 191 -5.31 4.64 -5.59
CA ILE A 191 -4.94 4.64 -4.18
C ILE A 191 -3.54 4.03 -4.09
N TYR A 192 -2.55 4.84 -3.68
CA TYR A 192 -1.14 4.44 -3.68
C TYR A 192 -0.74 3.62 -2.46
N ASP A 193 -1.22 4.02 -1.29
CA ASP A 193 -0.88 3.34 -0.05
C ASP A 193 -2.12 3.22 0.84
N VAL A 194 -2.11 2.23 1.71
CA VAL A 194 -3.09 2.06 2.76
C VAL A 194 -2.39 1.69 4.07
N ALA A 195 -2.88 2.24 5.17
CA ALA A 195 -2.45 1.91 6.52
C ALA A 195 -3.66 1.63 7.41
N VAL A 196 -3.44 1.06 8.58
CA VAL A 196 -4.50 0.66 9.49
C VAL A 196 -4.17 1.02 10.93
N ASP A 197 -5.22 1.24 11.73
CA ASP A 197 -5.17 1.27 13.19
C ASP A 197 -6.39 0.52 13.77
N ASP A 198 -6.52 0.49 15.09
CA ASP A 198 -7.64 -0.19 15.76
C ASP A 198 -9.02 0.40 15.36
N ASN A 199 -9.07 1.65 14.92
CA ASN A 199 -10.30 2.38 14.64
C ASN A 199 -10.68 2.40 13.16
N GLY A 200 -9.80 1.98 12.25
CA GLY A 200 -10.09 2.01 10.84
C GLY A 200 -8.87 1.92 9.93
N PHE A 201 -9.04 2.43 8.73
CA PHE A 201 -7.99 2.42 7.72
C PHE A 201 -7.81 3.81 7.08
N TYR A 202 -6.63 4.00 6.56
CA TYR A 202 -6.20 5.21 5.87
C TYR A 202 -5.86 4.86 4.42
N GLY A 203 -5.97 5.84 3.54
CA GLY A 203 -5.47 5.71 2.18
C GLY A 203 -4.96 7.02 1.65
N THR A 204 -4.07 6.94 0.66
CA THR A 204 -3.54 8.08 -0.07
C THR A 204 -3.78 7.90 -1.55
N GLY A 205 -3.97 9.01 -2.26
CA GLY A 205 -4.29 8.92 -3.66
C GLY A 205 -3.69 10.03 -4.51
N TYR A 206 -3.62 9.75 -5.80
CA TYR A 206 -3.38 10.73 -6.83
C TYR A 206 -4.49 10.71 -7.88
N SER A 207 -4.68 11.82 -8.55
CA SER A 207 -5.58 11.93 -9.68
C SER A 207 -5.04 12.92 -10.71
N MET A 208 -5.03 12.48 -11.97
CA MET A 208 -4.79 13.35 -13.14
C MET A 208 -6.09 13.81 -13.78
N SER A 209 -7.23 13.65 -13.12
CA SER A 209 -8.56 14.00 -13.64
C SER A 209 -9.48 14.46 -12.54
N ILE A 210 -10.07 15.64 -12.71
CA ILE A 210 -11.07 16.22 -11.81
C ILE A 210 -12.50 15.75 -12.13
N SER A 211 -12.71 14.98 -13.19
CA SER A 211 -14.05 14.62 -13.69
C SER A 211 -14.74 13.48 -12.95
N GLU A 212 -14.03 12.80 -12.06
CA GLU A 212 -14.53 11.69 -11.26
C GLU A 212 -14.29 11.98 -9.77
N ALA A 213 -14.90 11.24 -8.85
CA ALA A 213 -14.72 11.42 -7.40
C ALA A 213 -13.32 10.94 -6.95
N ASN A 214 -12.28 11.55 -7.47
CA ASN A 214 -10.88 11.26 -7.21
C ASN A 214 -10.33 12.23 -6.16
N ILE A 215 -9.38 11.78 -5.38
CA ILE A 215 -8.68 12.60 -4.41
C ILE A 215 -7.20 12.73 -4.75
N GLU A 216 -6.64 13.89 -4.44
CA GLU A 216 -5.21 14.13 -4.30
C GLU A 216 -4.96 14.49 -2.84
N GLY A 217 -4.59 13.51 -2.03
CA GLY A 217 -4.47 13.69 -0.59
C GLY A 217 -4.62 12.38 0.17
N ALA A 218 -5.01 12.48 1.43
CA ALA A 218 -5.21 11.36 2.32
C ALA A 218 -6.62 11.33 2.90
N PHE A 219 -7.06 10.16 3.35
CA PHE A 219 -8.32 9.98 4.04
C PHE A 219 -8.22 8.93 5.15
N LYS A 220 -9.17 8.99 6.09
CA LYS A 220 -9.44 7.92 7.06
C LYS A 220 -10.89 7.47 6.94
N ALA A 221 -11.10 6.16 7.01
CA ALA A 221 -12.42 5.55 7.14
C ALA A 221 -12.44 4.56 8.32
N ASP A 222 -13.59 4.35 8.92
CA ASP A 222 -13.77 3.34 9.97
C ASP A 222 -13.84 1.91 9.40
N TRP A 223 -13.87 0.90 10.27
CA TRP A 223 -13.97 -0.51 9.86
C TRP A 223 -15.35 -0.91 9.31
N ASN A 224 -16.34 -0.01 9.29
CA ASN A 224 -17.59 -0.14 8.53
C ASN A 224 -17.48 0.52 7.15
N GLY A 225 -16.31 1.06 6.80
CA GLY A 225 -16.03 1.74 5.55
C GLY A 225 -16.63 3.15 5.45
N GLN A 226 -17.03 3.76 6.58
CA GLN A 226 -17.54 5.13 6.60
C GLN A 226 -16.37 6.12 6.63
N LEU A 227 -16.45 7.17 5.81
CA LEU A 227 -15.46 8.23 5.81
C LEU A 227 -15.47 8.97 7.15
N ILE A 228 -14.32 9.08 7.80
CA ILE A 228 -14.11 9.85 9.02
C ILE A 228 -13.61 11.25 8.67
N TRP A 229 -12.54 11.33 7.88
CA TRP A 229 -12.00 12.60 7.39
C TRP A 229 -11.35 12.42 6.01
N LEU A 230 -11.27 13.52 5.30
CA LEU A 230 -10.62 13.65 4.00
C LEU A 230 -9.73 14.90 4.04
N GLU A 231 -8.47 14.75 3.67
CA GLU A 231 -7.50 15.81 3.52
C GLU A 231 -7.13 15.93 2.03
N PRO A 232 -7.73 16.86 1.32
CA PRO A 232 -7.44 17.11 -0.09
C PRO A 232 -6.42 18.24 -0.24
N CYS A 233 -5.16 18.01 0.12
CA CYS A 233 -4.11 19.03 0.00
C CYS A 233 -3.57 19.24 -1.42
N HIS A 234 -4.32 18.87 -2.43
CA HIS A 234 -3.95 19.04 -3.85
C HIS A 234 -2.48 18.70 -4.13
N GLY A 235 -2.28 17.56 -4.73
CA GLY A 235 -0.98 16.99 -5.03
C GLY A 235 -0.89 15.52 -4.66
N ASP A 236 -0.23 14.75 -5.49
CA ASP A 236 -0.11 13.31 -5.30
C ASP A 236 0.41 12.98 -3.90
N THR A 237 -0.31 12.12 -3.20
CA THR A 237 0.08 11.62 -1.88
C THR A 237 0.45 10.15 -1.99
N TYR A 238 1.69 9.82 -1.62
CA TYR A 238 2.33 8.55 -1.95
C TYR A 238 2.30 7.51 -0.84
N SER A 239 2.35 7.94 0.43
CA SER A 239 2.40 7.02 1.57
C SER A 239 1.76 7.64 2.80
N VAL A 240 1.25 6.80 3.69
CA VAL A 240 0.61 7.19 4.95
C VAL A 240 1.12 6.31 6.09
N TYR A 241 1.40 6.94 7.22
CA TYR A 241 1.78 6.25 8.46
C TYR A 241 1.05 6.86 9.66
N PRO A 242 0.05 6.19 10.24
CA PRO A 242 -0.66 6.65 11.42
C PRO A 242 0.14 6.35 12.71
N THR A 243 0.07 7.28 13.64
CA THR A 243 0.44 7.11 15.04
C THR A 243 -0.80 7.31 15.92
N ALA A 244 -0.66 7.22 17.22
CA ALA A 244 -1.77 7.43 18.16
C ALA A 244 -2.35 8.87 18.08
N SER A 245 -1.54 9.86 17.75
CA SER A 245 -1.92 11.29 17.76
C SER A 245 -1.87 11.96 16.39
N GLU A 246 -1.12 11.40 15.45
CA GLU A 246 -0.80 12.06 14.18
C GLU A 246 -0.81 11.06 13.03
N VAL A 247 -1.05 11.56 11.83
CA VAL A 247 -0.91 10.81 10.58
C VAL A 247 0.14 11.50 9.73
N TYR A 248 1.22 10.81 9.46
CA TYR A 248 2.28 11.29 8.57
C TYR A 248 1.99 10.85 7.14
N VAL A 249 2.07 11.79 6.20
CA VAL A 249 1.94 11.52 4.77
C VAL A 249 3.15 12.06 4.02
N THR A 250 3.54 11.37 2.95
CA THR A 250 4.53 11.87 1.99
C THR A 250 3.81 12.27 0.71
N ASN A 251 4.03 13.49 0.26
CA ASN A 251 3.32 14.06 -0.88
C ASN A 251 4.14 15.14 -1.58
N HIS A 252 3.59 15.70 -2.65
CA HIS A 252 4.01 16.97 -3.21
C HIS A 252 2.88 18.01 -3.15
N ALA A 253 2.21 18.09 -2.00
CA ALA A 253 1.09 19.00 -1.80
C ALA A 253 1.45 20.45 -2.13
N HIS A 254 0.55 21.16 -2.79
CA HIS A 254 0.72 22.57 -3.17
C HIS A 254 -0.37 23.48 -2.60
N SER A 255 -1.47 22.94 -2.05
CA SER A 255 -2.46 23.72 -1.30
C SER A 255 -3.17 22.86 -0.25
N CYS A 256 -3.16 23.30 1.00
CA CYS A 256 -3.94 22.73 2.10
C CYS A 256 -4.93 23.75 2.70
N GLN A 257 -5.38 24.74 1.93
CA GLN A 257 -6.29 25.80 2.41
C GLN A 257 -7.62 25.24 2.92
N THR A 258 -8.09 24.15 2.35
CA THR A 258 -9.36 23.49 2.72
C THR A 258 -9.38 22.98 4.16
N ILE A 259 -8.22 22.73 4.74
CA ILE A 259 -8.03 22.28 6.12
C ILE A 259 -7.31 23.32 7.00
N GLY A 260 -7.27 24.60 6.55
CA GLY A 260 -6.63 25.70 7.29
C GLY A 260 -5.10 25.71 7.19
N GLY A 261 -4.51 24.95 6.28
CA GLY A 261 -3.09 24.89 6.02
C GLY A 261 -2.59 25.97 5.04
N PHE A 262 -1.47 25.70 4.39
CA PHE A 262 -0.84 26.65 3.45
C PHE A 262 -1.64 26.78 2.14
N ALA A 263 -1.51 27.97 1.54
CA ALA A 263 -2.07 28.27 0.22
C ALA A 263 -1.10 27.91 -0.89
N ASP A 264 -1.60 27.84 -2.12
CA ASP A 264 -0.78 27.82 -3.31
C ASP A 264 0.23 28.96 -3.31
N THR A 265 1.49 28.62 -3.51
CA THR A 265 2.56 29.59 -3.72
C THR A 265 3.32 29.25 -4.99
N ARG A 266 3.87 30.27 -5.65
CA ARG A 266 4.69 30.07 -6.83
C ARG A 266 6.11 30.52 -6.59
N LEU A 267 7.05 29.74 -7.09
CA LEU A 267 8.46 30.15 -7.17
C LEU A 267 8.61 31.35 -8.12
N PRO A 268 9.70 32.10 -8.03
CA PRO A 268 9.99 33.18 -9.00
C PRO A 268 9.99 32.73 -10.46
N SER A 269 10.21 31.47 -10.72
CA SER A 269 10.12 30.83 -12.05
C SER A 269 8.69 30.70 -12.58
N GLY A 270 7.65 30.92 -11.73
CA GLY A 270 6.25 30.72 -12.07
C GLY A 270 5.73 29.29 -11.78
N HIS A 271 6.61 28.34 -11.47
CA HIS A 271 6.22 27.00 -11.06
C HIS A 271 5.63 26.95 -9.66
N LEU A 272 4.76 25.98 -9.38
CA LEU A 272 4.23 25.75 -8.04
C LEU A 272 5.33 25.42 -7.04
N ASP A 273 5.18 25.92 -5.82
CA ASP A 273 6.08 25.64 -4.69
C ASP A 273 5.52 24.48 -3.88
N TYR A 274 5.93 23.27 -4.22
CA TYR A 274 5.48 22.05 -3.57
C TYR A 274 6.03 21.90 -2.16
N LYS A 275 5.19 21.38 -1.26
CA LYS A 275 5.58 21.01 0.10
C LYS A 275 5.69 19.48 0.19
N ALA A 276 6.80 18.99 0.68
CA ALA A 276 7.08 17.58 0.79
C ALA A 276 6.81 17.06 2.20
N GLY A 277 5.72 16.33 2.34
CA GLY A 277 5.33 15.68 3.60
C GLY A 277 4.51 16.54 4.54
N LEU A 278 3.52 15.95 5.16
CA LEU A 278 2.62 16.56 6.13
C LEU A 278 2.46 15.64 7.35
N ALA A 279 2.25 16.25 8.52
CA ALA A 279 1.72 15.60 9.71
C ALA A 279 0.31 16.15 9.96
N LEU A 280 -0.65 15.27 10.04
CA LEU A 280 -2.06 15.59 10.27
C LEU A 280 -2.47 15.06 11.65
N THR A 281 -3.31 15.82 12.37
CA THR A 281 -3.86 15.33 13.64
C THR A 281 -4.76 14.11 13.38
N ASN A 282 -4.50 13.02 14.07
CA ASN A 282 -5.33 11.81 14.00
C ASN A 282 -6.55 11.96 14.93
N SER A 283 -7.44 12.88 14.61
CA SER A 283 -8.63 13.20 15.39
C SER A 283 -9.90 13.04 14.54
N PRO A 284 -11.00 12.53 15.12
CA PRO A 284 -12.30 12.48 14.44
C PRO A 284 -12.90 13.87 14.20
N ASP A 285 -12.37 14.91 14.85
CA ASP A 285 -12.87 16.29 14.75
C ASP A 285 -12.24 17.07 13.58
N VAL A 286 -11.40 16.44 12.76
CA VAL A 286 -10.86 17.09 11.55
C VAL A 286 -12.01 17.41 10.60
N THR A 287 -12.17 18.70 10.33
CA THR A 287 -13.20 19.17 9.37
C THR A 287 -12.95 18.55 8.00
N ILE A 288 -13.95 17.88 7.46
CA ILE A 288 -13.88 17.32 6.12
C ILE A 288 -13.74 18.49 5.14
N GLY A 289 -12.55 18.61 4.53
CA GLY A 289 -12.33 19.51 3.42
C GLY A 289 -13.10 19.01 2.21
N THR A 290 -13.75 19.90 1.47
CA THR A 290 -14.26 19.60 0.14
C THR A 290 -13.12 19.77 -0.86
N GLN A 291 -12.93 18.80 -1.75
CA GLN A 291 -12.01 18.97 -2.87
C GLN A 291 -12.40 20.24 -3.64
N GLY A 292 -11.48 21.19 -3.73
CA GLY A 292 -11.71 22.44 -4.47
C GLY A 292 -11.90 22.12 -5.95
N THR A 293 -12.75 22.91 -6.60
CA THR A 293 -12.97 22.84 -8.06
C THR A 293 -11.85 23.53 -8.84
N ASP A 294 -10.80 23.90 -8.18
CA ASP A 294 -9.76 24.77 -8.69
C ASP A 294 -8.74 24.00 -9.53
N GLY A 295 -9.13 23.84 -10.76
CA GLY A 295 -8.19 23.82 -11.87
C GLY A 295 -7.11 22.76 -11.88
N TYR A 296 -6.96 22.22 -13.03
CA TYR A 296 -5.79 21.50 -13.50
C TYR A 296 -4.50 22.16 -13.07
N TYR A 297 -3.62 21.39 -12.47
CA TYR A 297 -2.23 21.80 -12.29
C TYR A 297 -1.42 21.26 -13.47
N ASP A 298 -0.92 22.17 -14.29
CA ASP A 298 0.05 21.85 -15.33
C ASP A 298 1.36 21.39 -14.69
N TRP A 299 1.78 20.20 -15.01
CA TRP A 299 3.06 19.58 -14.63
C TRP A 299 4.23 20.21 -15.38
#